data_30ebeaf9cf7984ed27e728db3a7852f2
#
_entry.id   30ebeaf9cf7984ed27e728db3a7852f2
#
_cell.length_a   1.000
_cell.length_b   1.000
_cell.length_c   1.000
_cell.angle_alpha   90.00
_cell.angle_beta   90.00
_cell.angle_gamma   90.00
#
_symmetry.space_group_name_H-M   'P 1'
#
loop_
_entity.id
_entity.type
_entity.pdbx_description
1 polymer ?
#
loop_
_entity_poly.entity_id
_entity_poly.type
_entity_poly.pdbx_seq_one_letter_code
_entity_poly.pdbx_strand_id
1 'polypeptide(L)'
;KQMKTFCDNIHDGTHKGYTGKKITTIVNIGIGGSDLGPVMVTEALKPYWVDGIQIYFVSNVDGTHIAETLKKVNAEETLFLIASKTFTTQETMTNAHTARAWFLQKAIDEKHIATHFVALSTNEKAVNSFGISSKNMFEFWDWVGGRYSLWSAIGLSIALTVGYENFEKLLKGAHQADLHFKNEAIEKNMPVIMALLGIWYTNFFGSQSEAILPYDQYMHRFAAYFQQGNMESNGKFVDRNGTAVNYTTGPVIWGEPGTNGQHAFYQL
;
A
#
# COMPACT_ATOMS: atom_id res chain seq x y z
N LYS A 1 4.23 -10.21 15.83
CA LYS A 1 3.39 -11.22 16.49
C LYS A 1 1.91 -10.96 16.27
N GLN A 2 1.37 -9.76 16.58
CA GLN A 2 -0.05 -9.41 16.40
C GLN A 2 -0.54 -9.66 14.95
N MET A 3 0.15 -9.12 13.94
CA MET A 3 -0.19 -9.32 12.53
C MET A 3 -0.24 -10.81 12.17
N LYS A 4 0.76 -11.61 12.58
CA LYS A 4 0.80 -13.05 12.28
C LYS A 4 -0.43 -13.75 12.85
N THR A 5 -0.69 -13.56 14.14
CA THR A 5 -1.86 -14.18 14.80
C THR A 5 -3.18 -13.77 14.12
N PHE A 6 -3.29 -12.50 13.72
CA PHE A 6 -4.49 -12.02 13.03
C PHE A 6 -4.66 -12.67 11.64
N CYS A 7 -3.60 -12.75 10.85
CA CYS A 7 -3.62 -13.43 9.56
C CYS A 7 -3.99 -14.91 9.72
N ASP A 8 -3.36 -15.60 10.66
CA ASP A 8 -3.67 -17.02 10.93
C ASP A 8 -5.16 -17.21 11.28
N ASN A 9 -5.73 -16.35 12.14
CA ASN A 9 -7.14 -16.40 12.55
C ASN A 9 -8.13 -16.13 11.39
N ILE A 10 -7.76 -15.27 10.44
CA ILE A 10 -8.56 -15.03 9.22
C ILE A 10 -8.52 -16.28 8.32
N HIS A 11 -7.31 -16.81 8.08
CA HIS A 11 -7.11 -17.91 7.13
C HIS A 11 -7.71 -19.23 7.62
N ASP A 12 -7.59 -19.55 8.90
CA ASP A 12 -8.18 -20.75 9.49
C ASP A 12 -9.69 -20.63 9.78
N GLY A 13 -10.23 -19.39 9.76
CA GLY A 13 -11.63 -19.07 10.03
C GLY A 13 -11.96 -19.03 11.52
N THR A 14 -11.00 -18.87 12.40
CA THR A 14 -11.20 -18.56 13.83
C THR A 14 -11.81 -17.16 13.98
N HIS A 15 -11.33 -16.19 13.21
CA HIS A 15 -11.98 -14.88 13.08
C HIS A 15 -13.13 -14.98 12.08
N LYS A 16 -14.34 -14.70 12.53
CA LYS A 16 -15.57 -14.82 11.73
C LYS A 16 -16.31 -13.49 11.67
N GLY A 17 -17.08 -13.32 10.59
CA GLY A 17 -18.03 -12.23 10.48
C GLY A 17 -19.19 -12.33 11.47
N TYR A 18 -20.01 -11.30 11.54
CA TYR A 18 -21.11 -11.16 12.50
C TYR A 18 -22.19 -12.26 12.41
N THR A 19 -22.28 -12.95 11.27
CA THR A 19 -23.17 -14.10 11.07
C THR A 19 -22.50 -15.45 11.35
N GLY A 20 -21.23 -15.47 11.74
CA GLY A 20 -20.44 -16.67 11.95
C GLY A 20 -19.81 -17.24 10.67
N LYS A 21 -19.95 -16.58 9.52
CA LYS A 21 -19.27 -16.94 8.27
C LYS A 21 -17.77 -16.55 8.34
N LYS A 22 -16.95 -17.26 7.57
CA LYS A 22 -15.54 -16.91 7.39
C LYS A 22 -15.40 -15.56 6.65
N ILE A 23 -14.38 -14.82 6.98
CA ILE A 23 -13.94 -13.66 6.17
C ILE A 23 -13.21 -14.21 4.94
N THR A 24 -13.69 -13.82 3.77
CA THR A 24 -13.13 -14.21 2.47
C THR A 24 -12.75 -13.00 1.62
N THR A 25 -13.22 -11.82 2.01
CA THR A 25 -13.02 -10.60 1.24
C THR A 25 -12.40 -9.51 2.12
N ILE A 26 -11.38 -8.86 1.59
CA ILE A 26 -10.67 -7.77 2.23
C ILE A 26 -10.87 -6.51 1.39
N VAL A 27 -11.20 -5.39 2.02
CA VAL A 27 -11.26 -4.08 1.38
C VAL A 27 -10.29 -3.15 2.11
N ASN A 28 -9.19 -2.80 1.45
CA ASN A 28 -8.22 -1.84 1.97
C ASN A 28 -8.64 -0.42 1.56
N ILE A 29 -8.94 0.43 2.51
CA ILE A 29 -9.31 1.84 2.30
C ILE A 29 -8.14 2.70 2.75
N GLY A 30 -7.47 3.34 1.79
CA GLY A 30 -6.30 4.18 2.05
C GLY A 30 -5.88 4.90 0.78
N ILE A 31 -5.10 5.96 0.89
CA ILE A 31 -4.64 6.75 -0.27
C ILE A 31 -3.12 6.98 -0.20
N GLY A 32 -2.50 7.26 -1.34
CA GLY A 32 -1.06 7.49 -1.42
C GLY A 32 -0.26 6.27 -0.96
N GLY A 33 0.62 6.43 0.02
CA GLY A 33 1.45 5.32 0.53
C GLY A 33 0.67 4.20 1.20
N SER A 34 -0.54 4.46 1.69
CA SER A 34 -1.43 3.45 2.25
C SER A 34 -2.18 2.63 1.20
N ASP A 35 -2.02 2.96 -0.09
CA ASP A 35 -2.61 2.27 -1.25
C ASP A 35 -1.53 1.74 -2.19
N LEU A 36 -0.68 2.63 -2.73
CA LEU A 36 0.21 2.33 -3.85
C LEU A 36 1.18 1.16 -3.59
N GLY A 37 1.85 1.15 -2.44
CA GLY A 37 2.75 0.06 -2.06
C GLY A 37 2.01 -1.26 -1.84
N PRO A 38 0.98 -1.28 -0.97
CA PRO A 38 0.14 -2.45 -0.78
C PRO A 38 -0.45 -3.03 -2.06
N VAL A 39 -1.07 -2.23 -2.93
CA VAL A 39 -1.65 -2.75 -4.17
C VAL A 39 -0.58 -3.28 -5.13
N MET A 40 0.55 -2.59 -5.24
CA MET A 40 1.66 -3.02 -6.09
C MET A 40 2.19 -4.38 -5.68
N VAL A 41 2.50 -4.59 -4.40
CA VAL A 41 3.03 -5.86 -3.90
C VAL A 41 1.98 -6.96 -3.97
N THR A 42 0.73 -6.67 -3.65
CA THR A 42 -0.36 -7.64 -3.71
C THR A 42 -0.54 -8.17 -5.13
N GLU A 43 -0.56 -7.29 -6.13
CA GLU A 43 -0.65 -7.70 -7.54
C GLU A 43 0.60 -8.45 -8.01
N ALA A 44 1.80 -7.97 -7.64
CA ALA A 44 3.06 -8.63 -8.00
C ALA A 44 3.18 -10.04 -7.42
N LEU A 45 2.60 -10.29 -6.26
CA LEU A 45 2.63 -11.59 -5.57
C LEU A 45 1.35 -12.40 -5.77
N LYS A 46 0.54 -12.11 -6.77
CA LYS A 46 -0.72 -12.81 -7.06
C LYS A 46 -0.61 -14.33 -7.13
N PRO A 47 0.46 -14.94 -7.68
CA PRO A 47 0.65 -16.39 -7.65
C PRO A 47 0.74 -17.02 -6.26
N TYR A 48 0.95 -16.21 -5.22
CA TYR A 48 1.07 -16.63 -3.82
C TYR A 48 -0.16 -16.31 -2.98
N TRP A 49 -1.24 -15.86 -3.59
CA TRP A 49 -2.46 -15.55 -2.84
C TRP A 49 -2.99 -16.79 -2.13
N VAL A 50 -3.48 -16.58 -0.92
CA VAL A 50 -4.15 -17.61 -0.14
C VAL A 50 -5.50 -17.94 -0.81
N ASP A 51 -5.74 -19.21 -1.05
CA ASP A 51 -6.98 -19.68 -1.66
C ASP A 51 -8.23 -19.21 -0.90
N GLY A 52 -9.21 -18.71 -1.63
CA GLY A 52 -10.47 -18.22 -1.08
C GLY A 52 -10.41 -16.81 -0.50
N ILE A 53 -9.26 -16.13 -0.52
CA ILE A 53 -9.14 -14.70 -0.15
C ILE A 53 -9.20 -13.83 -1.40
N GLN A 54 -10.06 -12.82 -1.35
CA GLN A 54 -10.14 -11.75 -2.35
C GLN A 54 -9.80 -10.41 -1.72
N ILE A 55 -9.19 -9.51 -2.47
CA ILE A 55 -8.86 -8.17 -2.00
C ILE A 55 -9.28 -7.10 -3.00
N TYR A 56 -9.77 -5.99 -2.47
CA TYR A 56 -10.07 -4.75 -3.19
C TYR A 56 -9.37 -3.59 -2.50
N PHE A 57 -8.94 -2.62 -3.30
CA PHE A 57 -8.33 -1.38 -2.82
C PHE A 57 -9.22 -0.21 -3.20
N VAL A 58 -9.48 0.68 -2.24
CA VAL A 58 -10.26 1.90 -2.42
C VAL A 58 -9.43 3.08 -1.96
N SER A 59 -9.05 3.94 -2.91
CA SER A 59 -8.18 5.09 -2.63
C SER A 59 -8.79 6.43 -3.03
N ASN A 60 -9.46 6.51 -4.18
CA ASN A 60 -10.03 7.76 -4.66
C ASN A 60 -11.28 8.15 -3.84
N VAL A 61 -11.40 9.44 -3.53
CA VAL A 61 -12.60 10.00 -2.88
C VAL A 61 -13.82 10.07 -3.81
N ASP A 62 -13.61 9.94 -5.12
CA ASP A 62 -14.73 9.79 -6.07
C ASP A 62 -15.62 8.63 -5.64
N GLY A 63 -16.90 8.94 -5.39
CA GLY A 63 -17.89 7.99 -4.89
C GLY A 63 -18.05 6.73 -5.77
N THR A 64 -17.71 6.80 -7.05
CA THR A 64 -17.72 5.64 -7.95
C THR A 64 -16.78 4.53 -7.45
N HIS A 65 -15.60 4.87 -6.94
CA HIS A 65 -14.61 3.87 -6.51
C HIS A 65 -15.15 2.98 -5.39
N ILE A 66 -15.66 3.61 -4.30
CA ILE A 66 -16.24 2.85 -3.18
C ILE A 66 -17.55 2.17 -3.58
N ALA A 67 -18.42 2.84 -4.33
CA ALA A 67 -19.72 2.29 -4.73
C ALA A 67 -19.58 1.02 -5.59
N GLU A 68 -18.69 1.03 -6.60
CA GLU A 68 -18.44 -0.14 -7.45
C GLU A 68 -17.74 -1.28 -6.68
N THR A 69 -16.96 -0.95 -5.66
CA THR A 69 -16.37 -1.97 -4.78
C THR A 69 -17.44 -2.62 -3.90
N LEU A 70 -18.32 -1.82 -3.27
CA LEU A 70 -19.35 -2.33 -2.37
C LEU A 70 -20.40 -3.20 -3.09
N LYS A 71 -20.58 -3.06 -4.39
CA LYS A 71 -21.43 -3.96 -5.21
C LYS A 71 -20.86 -5.38 -5.36
N LYS A 72 -19.54 -5.54 -5.20
CA LYS A 72 -18.82 -6.81 -5.43
C LYS A 72 -18.61 -7.62 -4.16
N VAL A 73 -18.91 -7.05 -3.00
CA VAL A 73 -18.58 -7.65 -1.70
C VAL A 73 -19.82 -7.96 -0.88
N ASN A 74 -19.70 -8.98 0.00
CA ASN A 74 -20.75 -9.38 0.93
C ASN A 74 -20.40 -8.90 2.34
N ALA A 75 -21.29 -8.12 2.98
CA ALA A 75 -21.08 -7.58 4.31
C ALA A 75 -20.74 -8.64 5.37
N GLU A 76 -21.30 -9.84 5.25
CA GLU A 76 -21.10 -10.94 6.22
C GLU A 76 -19.69 -11.54 6.18
N GLU A 77 -18.96 -11.38 5.06
CA GLU A 77 -17.69 -12.05 4.76
C GLU A 77 -16.57 -11.06 4.47
N THR A 78 -16.83 -9.74 4.63
CA THR A 78 -15.89 -8.67 4.27
C THR A 78 -15.23 -8.08 5.52
N LEU A 79 -13.90 -7.93 5.45
CA LEU A 79 -13.07 -7.19 6.39
C LEU A 79 -12.59 -5.88 5.75
N PHE A 80 -12.86 -4.76 6.40
CA PHE A 80 -12.38 -3.44 5.98
C PHE A 80 -11.13 -3.04 6.77
N LEU A 81 -10.05 -2.74 6.05
CA LEU A 81 -8.82 -2.19 6.62
C LEU A 81 -8.80 -0.68 6.37
N ILE A 82 -8.85 0.11 7.44
CA ILE A 82 -8.79 1.57 7.33
C ILE A 82 -7.34 2.00 7.55
N ALA A 83 -6.65 2.28 6.45
CA ALA A 83 -5.22 2.57 6.41
C ALA A 83 -4.99 4.10 6.39
N SER A 84 -4.87 4.70 7.56
CA SER A 84 -4.58 6.13 7.72
C SER A 84 -3.76 6.37 8.98
N LYS A 85 -2.53 6.88 8.84
CA LYS A 85 -1.62 7.13 9.96
C LYS A 85 -2.27 7.96 11.06
N THR A 86 -2.86 9.08 10.71
CA THR A 86 -3.50 10.02 11.65
C THR A 86 -4.97 9.72 11.90
N PHE A 87 -5.57 8.83 11.08
CA PHE A 87 -7.01 8.56 11.06
C PHE A 87 -7.87 9.81 10.80
N THR A 88 -7.31 10.75 10.02
CA THR A 88 -7.93 12.05 9.70
C THR A 88 -7.86 12.41 8.21
N THR A 89 -7.18 11.59 7.38
CA THR A 89 -7.07 11.83 5.94
C THR A 89 -8.46 11.84 5.32
N GLN A 90 -8.86 12.98 4.75
CA GLN A 90 -10.24 13.24 4.32
C GLN A 90 -10.78 12.17 3.37
N GLU A 91 -10.01 11.81 2.33
CA GLU A 91 -10.39 10.81 1.33
C GLU A 91 -10.62 9.44 1.96
N THR A 92 -9.67 9.01 2.79
CA THR A 92 -9.76 7.73 3.50
C THR A 92 -10.96 7.70 4.44
N MET A 93 -11.17 8.76 5.23
CA MET A 93 -12.27 8.79 6.20
C MET A 93 -13.63 8.90 5.52
N THR A 94 -13.75 9.62 4.40
CA THR A 94 -14.98 9.69 3.60
C THR A 94 -15.37 8.29 3.09
N ASN A 95 -14.42 7.57 2.50
CA ASN A 95 -14.65 6.20 2.03
C ASN A 95 -14.92 5.23 3.20
N ALA A 96 -14.21 5.37 4.33
CA ALA A 96 -14.41 4.55 5.51
C ALA A 96 -15.81 4.73 6.13
N HIS A 97 -16.28 5.97 6.24
CA HIS A 97 -17.65 6.26 6.72
C HIS A 97 -18.72 5.74 5.75
N THR A 98 -18.48 5.81 4.45
CA THR A 98 -19.37 5.24 3.43
C THR A 98 -19.44 3.72 3.57
N ALA A 99 -18.30 3.04 3.70
CA ALA A 99 -18.25 1.60 3.93
C ALA A 99 -18.95 1.21 5.25
N ARG A 100 -18.72 1.99 6.33
CA ARG A 100 -19.38 1.78 7.63
C ARG A 100 -20.90 1.92 7.52
N ALA A 101 -21.38 2.95 6.87
CA ALA A 101 -22.82 3.16 6.67
C ALA A 101 -23.46 2.03 5.86
N TRP A 102 -22.82 1.62 4.76
CA TRP A 102 -23.24 0.48 3.95
C TRP A 102 -23.26 -0.84 4.76
N PHE A 103 -22.22 -1.09 5.55
CA PHE A 103 -22.13 -2.27 6.39
C PHE A 103 -23.27 -2.33 7.42
N LEU A 104 -23.54 -1.21 8.10
CA LEU A 104 -24.58 -1.14 9.13
C LEU A 104 -26.00 -1.27 8.57
N GLN A 105 -26.25 -0.95 7.29
CA GLN A 105 -27.52 -1.26 6.64
C GLN A 105 -27.81 -2.77 6.58
N LYS A 106 -26.76 -3.61 6.68
CA LYS A 106 -26.85 -5.07 6.65
C LYS A 106 -26.73 -5.68 8.05
N ALA A 107 -25.73 -5.24 8.80
CA ALA A 107 -25.40 -5.80 10.12
C ALA A 107 -26.26 -5.20 11.26
N ILE A 108 -26.88 -4.03 11.04
CA ILE A 108 -27.79 -3.31 11.94
C ILE A 108 -27.12 -2.82 13.24
N ASP A 109 -26.45 -3.70 13.98
CA ASP A 109 -25.87 -3.42 15.29
C ASP A 109 -24.41 -2.93 15.18
N GLU A 110 -24.11 -1.76 15.75
CA GLU A 110 -22.77 -1.16 15.73
C GLU A 110 -21.68 -2.02 16.40
N LYS A 111 -22.04 -2.92 17.31
CA LYS A 111 -21.08 -3.85 17.93
C LYS A 111 -20.35 -4.73 16.89
N HIS A 112 -20.97 -4.96 15.74
CA HIS A 112 -20.40 -5.76 14.66
C HIS A 112 -19.25 -5.05 13.91
N ILE A 113 -19.11 -3.74 14.06
CA ILE A 113 -17.97 -2.98 13.51
C ILE A 113 -16.65 -3.59 14.04
N ALA A 114 -16.60 -3.92 15.33
CA ALA A 114 -15.40 -4.50 15.95
C ALA A 114 -14.92 -5.81 15.29
N THR A 115 -15.79 -6.50 14.55
CA THR A 115 -15.47 -7.77 13.88
C THR A 115 -15.06 -7.58 12.43
N HIS A 116 -15.54 -6.51 11.80
CA HIS A 116 -15.40 -6.28 10.36
C HIS A 116 -14.51 -5.09 9.98
N PHE A 117 -14.08 -4.30 10.96
CA PHE A 117 -13.22 -3.14 10.72
C PHE A 117 -11.95 -3.20 11.54
N VAL A 118 -10.85 -2.92 10.88
CA VAL A 118 -9.49 -2.89 11.43
C VAL A 118 -8.85 -1.57 11.08
N ALA A 119 -8.11 -0.98 11.98
CA ALA A 119 -7.38 0.26 11.75
C ALA A 119 -5.87 0.02 11.65
N LEU A 120 -5.25 0.61 10.65
CA LEU A 120 -3.81 0.73 10.49
C LEU A 120 -3.44 2.19 10.76
N SER A 121 -3.12 2.52 12.03
CA SER A 121 -3.07 3.91 12.48
C SER A 121 -2.19 4.09 13.71
N THR A 122 -1.86 5.35 14.02
CA THR A 122 -1.21 5.77 15.27
C THR A 122 -2.17 6.50 16.22
N ASN A 123 -3.44 6.71 15.82
CA ASN A 123 -4.43 7.53 16.53
C ASN A 123 -5.53 6.67 17.19
N GLU A 124 -5.22 6.06 18.33
CA GLU A 124 -6.15 5.20 19.05
C GLU A 124 -7.46 5.89 19.40
N LYS A 125 -7.42 7.17 19.80
CA LYS A 125 -8.64 7.92 20.15
C LYS A 125 -9.62 8.02 18.99
N ALA A 126 -9.14 8.38 17.82
CA ALA A 126 -9.99 8.48 16.62
C ALA A 126 -10.49 7.11 16.16
N VAL A 127 -9.65 6.07 16.25
CA VAL A 127 -10.00 4.68 15.93
C VAL A 127 -11.14 4.20 16.83
N ASN A 128 -11.06 4.41 18.15
CA ASN A 128 -12.11 4.04 19.10
C ASN A 128 -13.40 4.83 18.84
N SER A 129 -13.30 6.13 18.51
CA SER A 129 -14.47 6.95 18.16
C SER A 129 -15.19 6.51 16.89
N PHE A 130 -14.48 5.86 15.96
CA PHE A 130 -15.08 5.27 14.76
C PHE A 130 -15.86 3.98 15.06
N GLY A 131 -15.58 3.34 16.20
CA GLY A 131 -16.17 2.06 16.65
C GLY A 131 -15.25 0.86 16.50
N ILE A 132 -14.00 1.07 16.12
CA ILE A 132 -12.99 -0.01 16.02
C ILE A 132 -12.35 -0.17 17.40
N SER A 133 -12.30 -1.41 17.89
CA SER A 133 -11.60 -1.73 19.14
C SER A 133 -10.09 -1.55 19.00
N SER A 134 -9.42 -1.05 20.04
CA SER A 134 -7.95 -0.97 20.11
C SER A 134 -7.26 -2.32 19.85
N LYS A 135 -7.93 -3.44 20.13
CA LYS A 135 -7.42 -4.79 19.82
C LYS A 135 -7.30 -5.05 18.33
N ASN A 136 -8.12 -4.36 17.52
CA ASN A 136 -8.13 -4.41 16.05
C ASN A 136 -7.42 -3.20 15.43
N MET A 137 -6.61 -2.52 16.20
CA MET A 137 -5.70 -1.48 15.71
C MET A 137 -4.29 -2.05 15.61
N PHE A 138 -3.69 -1.87 14.44
CA PHE A 138 -2.31 -2.22 14.16
C PHE A 138 -1.51 -0.93 14.08
N GLU A 139 -0.76 -0.69 15.12
CA GLU A 139 0.05 0.50 15.28
C GLU A 139 1.36 0.38 14.50
N PHE A 140 1.84 1.50 14.00
CA PHE A 140 3.19 1.67 13.46
C PHE A 140 3.74 3.01 13.93
N TRP A 141 5.03 3.25 13.68
CA TRP A 141 5.71 4.36 14.31
C TRP A 141 5.60 5.65 13.52
N ASP A 142 5.70 6.74 14.22
CA ASP A 142 5.63 8.10 13.71
C ASP A 142 6.65 8.42 12.60
N TRP A 143 7.85 7.84 12.72
CA TRP A 143 8.93 7.98 11.73
C TRP A 143 8.70 7.21 10.42
N VAL A 144 7.68 6.34 10.34
CA VAL A 144 7.36 5.62 9.11
C VAL A 144 6.75 6.58 8.10
N GLY A 145 7.45 6.84 7.01
CA GLY A 145 6.97 7.66 5.89
C GLY A 145 5.91 6.92 5.06
N GLY A 146 4.86 7.63 4.60
CA GLY A 146 3.73 7.03 3.88
C GLY A 146 4.15 6.18 2.67
N ARG A 147 4.96 6.74 1.76
CA ARG A 147 5.43 6.05 0.54
C ARG A 147 6.37 4.87 0.78
N TYR A 148 6.88 4.72 2.02
CA TYR A 148 7.72 3.59 2.46
C TYR A 148 7.03 2.73 3.52
N SER A 149 5.72 2.88 3.70
CA SER A 149 4.99 2.25 4.81
C SER A 149 4.60 0.79 4.57
N LEU A 150 4.68 0.28 3.35
CA LEU A 150 4.31 -1.12 3.04
C LEU A 150 5.05 -2.17 3.90
N TRP A 151 6.25 -1.81 4.40
CA TRP A 151 7.08 -2.64 5.29
C TRP A 151 6.59 -2.68 6.74
N SER A 152 5.67 -1.79 7.11
CA SER A 152 5.07 -1.65 8.45
C SER A 152 3.74 -2.40 8.57
N ALA A 153 2.93 -2.06 9.58
CA ALA A 153 1.56 -2.55 9.73
C ALA A 153 0.65 -2.21 8.52
N ILE A 154 0.98 -1.19 7.73
CA ILE A 154 0.30 -0.89 6.45
C ILE A 154 0.32 -2.09 5.49
N GLY A 155 1.35 -2.95 5.58
CA GLY A 155 1.44 -4.20 4.83
C GLY A 155 0.49 -5.32 5.31
N LEU A 156 -0.42 -5.07 6.25
CA LEU A 156 -1.38 -6.09 6.71
C LEU A 156 -2.25 -6.61 5.56
N SER A 157 -2.65 -5.76 4.61
CA SER A 157 -3.38 -6.18 3.41
C SER A 157 -2.60 -7.19 2.57
N ILE A 158 -1.29 -6.98 2.42
CA ILE A 158 -0.38 -7.92 1.74
C ILE A 158 -0.33 -9.24 2.52
N ALA A 159 -0.06 -9.16 3.84
CA ALA A 159 0.07 -10.35 4.69
C ALA A 159 -1.21 -11.20 4.73
N LEU A 160 -2.39 -10.59 4.71
CA LEU A 160 -3.68 -11.27 4.64
C LEU A 160 -3.90 -11.94 3.27
N THR A 161 -3.36 -11.37 2.21
CA THR A 161 -3.57 -11.89 0.85
C THR A 161 -2.59 -12.99 0.48
N VAL A 162 -1.29 -12.82 0.78
CA VAL A 162 -0.24 -13.77 0.39
C VAL A 162 0.20 -14.72 1.51
N GLY A 163 -0.38 -14.57 2.70
CA GLY A 163 0.04 -15.25 3.93
C GLY A 163 1.21 -14.55 4.63
N TYR A 164 1.19 -14.58 5.97
CA TYR A 164 2.17 -13.87 6.78
C TYR A 164 3.61 -14.34 6.52
N GLU A 165 3.82 -15.63 6.27
CA GLU A 165 5.16 -16.17 6.00
C GLU A 165 5.77 -15.63 4.70
N ASN A 166 4.97 -15.46 3.65
CA ASN A 166 5.44 -14.85 2.40
C ASN A 166 5.70 -13.36 2.56
N PHE A 167 4.85 -12.65 3.33
CA PHE A 167 5.12 -11.27 3.71
C PHE A 167 6.44 -11.14 4.51
N GLU A 168 6.72 -12.05 5.45
CA GLU A 168 7.98 -12.06 6.19
C GLU A 168 9.19 -12.31 5.28
N LYS A 169 9.05 -13.19 4.25
CA LYS A 169 10.10 -13.38 3.24
C LYS A 169 10.38 -12.11 2.44
N LEU A 170 9.32 -11.36 2.09
CA LEU A 170 9.47 -10.06 1.44
C LEU A 170 10.25 -9.08 2.32
N LEU A 171 9.92 -9.00 3.62
CA LEU A 171 10.67 -8.18 4.59
C LEU A 171 12.14 -8.61 4.70
N LYS A 172 12.41 -9.92 4.71
CA LYS A 172 13.78 -10.44 4.72
C LYS A 172 14.56 -10.07 3.47
N GLY A 173 13.91 -10.09 2.30
CA GLY A 173 14.51 -9.64 1.03
C GLY A 173 14.88 -8.15 1.08
N ALA A 174 13.98 -7.31 1.57
CA ALA A 174 14.26 -5.88 1.77
C ALA A 174 15.43 -5.66 2.74
N HIS A 175 15.47 -6.41 3.85
CA HIS A 175 16.58 -6.34 4.80
C HIS A 175 17.92 -6.73 4.16
N GLN A 176 17.96 -7.71 3.27
CA GLN A 176 19.18 -8.05 2.52
C GLN A 176 19.64 -6.89 1.62
N ALA A 177 18.70 -6.19 0.98
CA ALA A 177 19.01 -4.98 0.21
C ALA A 177 19.56 -3.84 1.09
N ASP A 178 19.00 -3.67 2.29
CA ASP A 178 19.52 -2.69 3.28
C ASP A 178 20.95 -3.03 3.72
N LEU A 179 21.24 -4.31 3.96
CA LEU A 179 22.60 -4.78 4.31
C LEU A 179 23.58 -4.55 3.15
N HIS A 180 23.18 -4.83 1.93
CA HIS A 180 23.97 -4.55 0.73
C HIS A 180 24.25 -3.04 0.62
N PHE A 181 23.23 -2.20 0.73
CA PHE A 181 23.38 -0.73 0.68
C PHE A 181 24.35 -0.20 1.75
N LYS A 182 24.26 -0.75 2.98
CA LYS A 182 25.06 -0.30 4.11
C LYS A 182 26.53 -0.73 4.02
N ASN A 183 26.80 -1.93 3.51
CA ASN A 183 28.10 -2.58 3.70
C ASN A 183 28.94 -2.66 2.43
N GLU A 184 28.30 -2.54 1.24
CA GLU A 184 29.02 -2.74 -0.02
C GLU A 184 29.81 -1.48 -0.40
N ALA A 185 30.97 -1.67 -1.02
CA ALA A 185 31.78 -0.57 -1.57
C ALA A 185 30.99 0.16 -2.67
N ILE A 186 31.21 1.47 -2.80
CA ILE A 186 30.43 2.37 -3.69
C ILE A 186 30.36 1.83 -5.13
N GLU A 187 31.49 1.33 -5.65
CA GLU A 187 31.61 0.81 -7.02
C GLU A 187 30.90 -0.53 -7.25
N LYS A 188 30.39 -1.16 -6.20
CA LYS A 188 29.60 -2.41 -6.24
C LYS A 188 28.22 -2.24 -5.62
N ASN A 189 27.93 -1.08 -5.07
CA ASN A 189 26.69 -0.79 -4.37
C ASN A 189 25.59 -0.43 -5.38
N MET A 190 24.71 -1.38 -5.67
CA MET A 190 23.68 -1.22 -6.70
C MET A 190 22.79 0.03 -6.49
N PRO A 191 22.21 0.28 -5.30
CA PRO A 191 21.42 1.50 -5.07
C PRO A 191 22.20 2.79 -5.31
N VAL A 192 23.46 2.85 -4.89
CA VAL A 192 24.31 4.01 -5.10
C VAL A 192 24.60 4.22 -6.58
N ILE A 193 24.97 3.15 -7.32
CA ILE A 193 25.23 3.22 -8.75
C ILE A 193 23.99 3.68 -9.50
N MET A 194 22.82 3.14 -9.19
CA MET A 194 21.55 3.55 -9.82
C MET A 194 21.23 5.02 -9.55
N ALA A 195 21.44 5.50 -8.33
CA ALA A 195 21.24 6.90 -7.98
C ALA A 195 22.21 7.82 -8.74
N LEU A 196 23.49 7.44 -8.85
CA LEU A 196 24.51 8.22 -9.60
C LEU A 196 24.18 8.25 -11.11
N LEU A 197 23.73 7.14 -11.69
CA LEU A 197 23.29 7.09 -13.08
C LEU A 197 22.08 8.00 -13.29
N GLY A 198 21.07 7.97 -12.41
CA GLY A 198 19.91 8.85 -12.47
C GLY A 198 20.30 10.33 -12.43
N ILE A 199 21.18 10.71 -11.52
CA ILE A 199 21.72 12.08 -11.45
C ILE A 199 22.46 12.45 -12.75
N TRP A 200 23.28 11.54 -13.25
CA TRP A 200 24.06 11.76 -14.47
C TRP A 200 23.16 11.99 -15.68
N TYR A 201 22.20 11.10 -15.91
CA TYR A 201 21.25 11.29 -17.01
C TYR A 201 20.43 12.58 -16.89
N THR A 202 19.92 12.87 -15.70
CA THR A 202 19.05 14.02 -15.45
C THR A 202 19.79 15.35 -15.56
N ASN A 203 20.97 15.47 -14.94
CA ASN A 203 21.65 16.77 -14.83
C ASN A 203 22.73 17.01 -15.89
N PHE A 204 23.30 15.95 -16.48
CA PHE A 204 24.37 16.11 -17.48
C PHE A 204 23.92 15.80 -18.91
N PHE A 205 22.96 14.90 -19.10
CA PHE A 205 22.36 14.61 -20.41
C PHE A 205 21.01 15.30 -20.61
N GLY A 206 20.44 15.92 -19.60
CA GLY A 206 19.18 16.66 -19.70
C GLY A 206 17.94 15.76 -19.84
N SER A 207 18.03 14.49 -19.42
CA SER A 207 16.89 13.58 -19.43
C SER A 207 15.82 14.05 -18.44
N GLN A 208 14.60 14.26 -18.93
CA GLN A 208 13.50 14.78 -18.12
C GLN A 208 12.63 13.67 -17.49
N SER A 209 12.72 12.47 -18.01
CA SER A 209 11.89 11.35 -17.52
C SER A 209 12.68 10.05 -17.49
N GLU A 210 12.18 9.12 -16.67
CA GLU A 210 12.66 7.74 -16.55
C GLU A 210 11.47 6.79 -16.67
N ALA A 211 11.55 5.87 -17.62
CA ALA A 211 10.50 4.89 -17.86
C ALA A 211 10.80 3.57 -17.14
N ILE A 212 9.81 3.05 -16.40
CA ILE A 212 9.85 1.73 -15.76
C ILE A 212 8.97 0.79 -16.58
N LEU A 213 9.57 -0.15 -17.28
CA LEU A 213 8.94 -0.99 -18.29
C LEU A 213 9.08 -2.49 -17.95
N PRO A 214 8.36 -3.00 -16.93
CA PRO A 214 8.46 -4.40 -16.57
C PRO A 214 7.78 -5.29 -17.62
N TYR A 215 8.46 -6.37 -18.04
CA TYR A 215 7.90 -7.39 -18.92
C TYR A 215 7.26 -8.52 -18.11
N ASP A 216 6.38 -8.13 -17.20
CA ASP A 216 5.59 -9.01 -16.33
C ASP A 216 4.25 -8.35 -16.04
N GLN A 217 3.14 -9.00 -16.37
CA GLN A 217 1.80 -8.45 -16.16
C GLN A 217 1.49 -8.22 -14.67
N TYR A 218 2.03 -9.02 -13.77
CA TYR A 218 1.87 -8.82 -12.33
C TYR A 218 2.51 -7.53 -11.83
N MET A 219 3.45 -6.98 -12.58
CA MET A 219 4.16 -5.73 -12.24
C MET A 219 3.47 -4.47 -12.79
N HIS A 220 2.20 -4.56 -13.25
CA HIS A 220 1.48 -3.42 -13.86
C HIS A 220 1.30 -2.22 -12.91
N ARG A 221 1.41 -2.41 -11.59
CA ARG A 221 1.36 -1.31 -10.60
C ARG A 221 2.74 -0.78 -10.19
N PHE A 222 3.82 -1.34 -10.71
CA PHE A 222 5.19 -1.04 -10.28
C PHE A 222 5.60 0.40 -10.59
N ALA A 223 5.36 0.88 -11.82
CA ALA A 223 5.64 2.26 -12.19
C ALA A 223 4.84 3.26 -11.34
N ALA A 224 3.54 2.99 -11.10
CA ALA A 224 2.69 3.85 -10.26
C ALA A 224 3.19 3.95 -8.81
N TYR A 225 3.71 2.87 -8.23
CA TYR A 225 4.34 2.91 -6.91
C TYR A 225 5.57 3.82 -6.90
N PHE A 226 6.45 3.67 -7.89
CA PHE A 226 7.67 4.48 -7.97
C PHE A 226 7.42 5.94 -8.37
N GLN A 227 6.30 6.29 -8.98
CA GLN A 227 5.91 7.68 -9.15
C GLN A 227 5.92 8.40 -7.79
N GLN A 228 5.23 7.85 -6.79
CA GLN A 228 5.27 8.44 -5.46
C GLN A 228 6.63 8.21 -4.79
N GLY A 229 7.17 6.99 -4.82
CA GLY A 229 8.43 6.64 -4.17
C GLY A 229 9.61 7.53 -4.59
N ASN A 230 9.70 7.85 -5.87
CA ASN A 230 10.77 8.70 -6.41
C ASN A 230 10.38 10.19 -6.42
N MET A 231 9.25 10.55 -7.04
CA MET A 231 8.91 11.96 -7.31
C MET A 231 8.59 12.72 -6.03
N GLU A 232 7.89 12.12 -5.06
CA GLU A 232 7.66 12.76 -3.76
C GLU A 232 8.95 12.86 -2.94
N SER A 233 9.86 11.88 -3.04
CA SER A 233 11.14 11.92 -2.34
C SER A 233 12.07 12.98 -2.87
N ASN A 234 12.21 13.07 -4.19
CA ASN A 234 13.21 13.88 -4.87
C ASN A 234 12.67 15.20 -5.40
N GLY A 235 11.36 15.36 -5.59
CA GLY A 235 10.74 16.60 -6.07
C GLY A 235 10.84 17.72 -5.03
N LYS A 236 12.01 18.33 -4.93
CA LYS A 236 12.34 19.40 -3.98
C LYS A 236 12.91 20.61 -4.71
N PHE A 237 12.48 21.81 -4.31
CA PHE A 237 12.98 23.07 -4.86
C PHE A 237 13.94 23.82 -3.93
N VAL A 238 14.11 23.30 -2.71
CA VAL A 238 15.07 23.83 -1.71
C VAL A 238 15.90 22.68 -1.13
N ASP A 239 17.11 22.99 -0.73
CA ASP A 239 17.99 22.12 0.06
C ASP A 239 17.56 22.04 1.53
N ARG A 240 18.33 21.33 2.36
CA ARG A 240 18.05 21.18 3.80
C ARG A 240 18.20 22.48 4.60
N ASN A 241 18.86 23.50 4.05
CA ASN A 241 19.02 24.82 4.65
C ASN A 241 17.95 25.80 4.18
N GLY A 242 17.03 25.39 3.32
CA GLY A 242 16.00 26.23 2.74
C GLY A 242 16.50 27.07 1.54
N THR A 243 17.70 26.82 1.03
CA THR A 243 18.24 27.51 -0.15
C THR A 243 17.67 26.89 -1.43
N ALA A 244 17.20 27.73 -2.35
CA ALA A 244 16.69 27.29 -3.64
C ALA A 244 17.77 26.52 -4.41
N VAL A 245 17.42 25.34 -4.93
CA VAL A 245 18.32 24.56 -5.80
C VAL A 245 18.22 25.04 -7.25
N ASN A 246 19.34 24.98 -7.99
CA ASN A 246 19.43 25.38 -9.39
C ASN A 246 19.71 24.20 -10.33
N TYR A 247 19.41 22.98 -9.88
CA TYR A 247 19.55 21.73 -10.62
C TYR A 247 18.28 20.91 -10.50
N THR A 248 18.09 19.93 -11.41
CA THR A 248 16.96 19.02 -11.37
C THR A 248 17.17 17.95 -10.30
N THR A 249 16.22 17.83 -9.37
CA THR A 249 16.34 16.93 -8.22
C THR A 249 15.84 15.50 -8.49
N GLY A 250 15.13 15.29 -9.58
CA GLY A 250 14.69 13.97 -10.03
C GLY A 250 13.88 14.03 -11.32
N PRO A 251 13.83 12.91 -12.09
CA PRO A 251 13.07 12.82 -13.32
C PRO A 251 11.58 12.60 -13.05
N VAL A 252 10.76 12.79 -14.09
CA VAL A 252 9.38 12.31 -14.10
C VAL A 252 9.40 10.78 -14.28
N ILE A 253 8.80 10.05 -13.35
CA ILE A 253 8.68 8.59 -13.41
C ILE A 253 7.37 8.22 -14.09
N TRP A 254 7.43 7.30 -15.06
CA TRP A 254 6.27 6.75 -15.75
C TRP A 254 6.56 5.34 -16.24
N GLY A 255 5.57 4.65 -16.77
CA GLY A 255 5.79 3.35 -17.38
C GLY A 255 4.54 2.50 -17.46
N GLU A 256 4.66 1.45 -18.24
CA GLU A 256 3.62 0.46 -18.51
C GLU A 256 4.30 -0.90 -18.73
N PRO A 257 3.65 -2.02 -18.39
CA PRO A 257 4.19 -3.34 -18.73
C PRO A 257 4.42 -3.52 -20.23
N GLY A 258 5.55 -4.14 -20.60
CA GLY A 258 5.71 -4.75 -21.90
C GLY A 258 4.83 -6.01 -22.01
N THR A 259 4.29 -6.34 -23.16
CA THR A 259 4.47 -5.72 -24.49
C THR A 259 3.50 -4.54 -24.77
N ASN A 260 2.55 -4.27 -23.87
CA ASN A 260 1.56 -3.19 -24.04
C ASN A 260 2.23 -1.83 -24.33
N GLY A 261 3.25 -1.48 -23.57
CA GLY A 261 4.01 -0.24 -23.76
C GLY A 261 4.58 -0.09 -25.17
N GLN A 262 5.04 -1.18 -25.80
CA GLN A 262 5.57 -1.18 -27.16
C GLN A 262 4.53 -0.70 -28.18
N HIS A 263 3.25 -1.06 -27.99
CA HIS A 263 2.15 -0.66 -28.86
C HIS A 263 1.54 0.69 -28.49
N ALA A 264 1.86 1.24 -27.32
CA ALA A 264 1.30 2.48 -26.83
C ALA A 264 2.18 3.71 -27.14
N PHE A 265 3.51 3.63 -26.88
CA PHE A 265 4.37 4.83 -26.92
C PHE A 265 5.82 4.60 -27.39
N TYR A 266 6.23 3.40 -27.78
CA TYR A 266 7.63 3.15 -28.21
C TYR A 266 8.00 3.81 -29.55
N GLN A 267 7.06 4.38 -30.25
CA GLN A 267 7.34 5.11 -31.49
C GLN A 267 7.84 6.55 -31.25
N LEU A 268 7.73 7.04 -30.02
CA LEU A 268 8.32 8.31 -29.63
C LEU A 268 9.82 8.10 -29.29
#